data_5bfa9f2c648d24be28298ebb05603e1e
#
_entry.id   5bfa9f2c648d24be28298ebb05603e1e
#
_cell.length_a   1.000
_cell.length_b   1.000
_cell.length_c   1.000
_cell.angle_alpha   90.00
_cell.angle_beta   90.00
_cell.angle_gamma   90.00
#
_symmetry.space_group_name_H-M   'P 1'
#
loop_
_entity.id
_entity.type
_entity.pdbx_description
1 polymer ?
#
loop_
_entity_poly.entity_id
_entity_poly.type
_entity_poly.pdbx_seq_one_letter_code
_entity_poly.pdbx_strand_id
1 'polypeptide(L)'
;MKKTILCLALIICAFISNAQEQSKTKEYTFRHKGIDRTYWLYIPENLSEYAPLVMVLHGYGGKAEGYQPEMINTAEKYGFAVCYPQGAKDKNGKNGKGSKNCWNVGYCFQQEQGLKTDDVDFLCSLAKHLQKTHGLKKENTFLTGMSNGGEMCYLMAALRPDAFAAYAPIAGLTMEWSYKKYSPKKAVPMMEVHGTADKTSRWEGDPQNEGKWGAYISVPMAVGIWAAEAKCTHTESSELPLMRNQVILHRHLGGTPAWENGPAVEVRLYEIIGGTPSWALKDLATCDEVWKFFSIYLR
;
A
#
# COMPACT_ATOMS: atom_id res chain seq x y z
N MET A 1 46.72 -4.62 14.13
CA MET A 1 45.66 -5.31 14.85
C MET A 1 44.51 -4.43 15.36
N LYS A 2 44.72 -3.18 15.80
CA LYS A 2 43.62 -2.31 16.31
C LYS A 2 42.59 -1.83 15.24
N LYS A 3 42.95 -1.69 13.96
CA LYS A 3 42.02 -1.24 12.89
C LYS A 3 41.01 -2.31 12.42
N THR A 4 41.40 -3.58 12.50
CA THR A 4 40.53 -4.70 12.07
C THR A 4 39.40 -4.98 13.08
N ILE A 5 39.64 -4.73 14.35
CA ILE A 5 38.64 -4.91 15.43
C ILE A 5 37.54 -3.84 15.34
N LEU A 6 37.87 -2.61 14.93
CA LEU A 6 36.89 -1.52 14.80
C LEU A 6 35.90 -1.75 13.65
N CYS A 7 36.36 -2.30 12.51
CA CYS A 7 35.49 -2.63 11.38
C CYS A 7 34.54 -3.80 11.73
N LEU A 8 34.98 -4.79 12.50
CA LEU A 8 34.13 -5.92 12.91
C LEU A 8 33.02 -5.47 13.88
N ALA A 9 33.33 -4.54 14.79
CA ALA A 9 32.37 -4.01 15.74
C ALA A 9 31.27 -3.18 15.05
N LEU A 10 31.60 -2.40 14.02
CA LEU A 10 30.64 -1.63 13.24
C LEU A 10 29.72 -2.52 12.38
N ILE A 11 30.26 -3.60 11.81
CA ILE A 11 29.48 -4.59 11.05
C ILE A 11 28.52 -5.36 11.98
N ILE A 12 28.98 -5.74 13.17
CA ILE A 12 28.14 -6.44 14.16
C ILE A 12 27.02 -5.52 14.67
N CYS A 13 27.29 -4.23 14.90
CA CYS A 13 26.23 -3.27 15.30
C CYS A 13 25.19 -3.05 14.21
N ALA A 14 25.58 -3.01 12.92
CA ALA A 14 24.65 -2.88 11.81
C ALA A 14 23.75 -4.13 11.63
N PHE A 15 24.32 -5.32 11.84
CA PHE A 15 23.55 -6.58 11.82
C PHE A 15 22.63 -6.74 13.03
N ILE A 16 23.04 -6.27 14.21
CA ILE A 16 22.21 -6.33 15.42
C ILE A 16 21.02 -5.36 15.29
N SER A 17 21.21 -4.16 14.73
CA SER A 17 20.10 -3.22 14.54
C SER A 17 19.03 -3.77 13.56
N ASN A 18 19.43 -4.35 12.44
CA ASN A 18 18.50 -4.96 11.49
C ASN A 18 17.80 -6.21 12.08
N ALA A 19 18.49 -7.04 12.86
CA ALA A 19 17.88 -8.19 13.52
C ALA A 19 16.93 -7.77 14.65
N GLN A 20 17.17 -6.64 15.30
CA GLN A 20 16.32 -6.15 16.39
C GLN A 20 15.03 -5.50 15.86
N GLU A 21 15.03 -4.83 14.70
CA GLU A 21 13.81 -4.34 14.04
C GLU A 21 12.95 -5.49 13.51
N GLN A 22 13.53 -6.54 12.94
CA GLN A 22 12.78 -7.74 12.53
C GLN A 22 12.10 -8.46 13.71
N SER A 23 12.67 -8.38 14.93
CA SER A 23 12.10 -8.99 16.12
C SER A 23 10.89 -8.23 16.71
N LYS A 24 10.62 -7.00 16.29
CA LYS A 24 9.51 -6.19 16.78
C LYS A 24 8.14 -6.68 16.29
N THR A 25 8.05 -7.28 15.09
CA THR A 25 6.81 -7.86 14.58
C THR A 25 6.59 -9.26 15.13
N LYS A 26 5.33 -9.59 15.44
CA LYS A 26 4.92 -10.95 15.84
C LYS A 26 4.10 -11.59 14.74
N GLU A 27 4.35 -12.87 14.47
CA GLU A 27 3.60 -13.67 13.54
C GLU A 27 2.31 -14.21 14.18
N TYR A 28 1.22 -14.17 13.41
CA TYR A 28 -0.08 -14.70 13.80
C TYR A 28 -0.74 -15.44 12.64
N THR A 29 -1.69 -16.30 12.97
CA THR A 29 -2.55 -16.97 12.01
C THR A 29 -3.99 -16.50 12.17
N PHE A 30 -4.65 -16.20 11.05
CA PHE A 30 -6.07 -15.87 10.99
C PHE A 30 -6.82 -16.84 10.08
N ARG A 31 -7.78 -17.57 10.64
CA ARG A 31 -8.63 -18.51 9.89
C ARG A 31 -9.67 -17.76 9.09
N HIS A 32 -9.55 -17.77 7.76
CA HIS A 32 -10.48 -17.11 6.84
C HIS A 32 -11.07 -18.11 5.86
N LYS A 33 -12.40 -18.30 5.87
CA LYS A 33 -13.11 -19.21 4.96
C LYS A 33 -12.48 -20.61 4.88
N GLY A 34 -12.05 -21.13 6.01
CA GLY A 34 -11.46 -22.48 6.10
C GLY A 34 -9.96 -22.54 5.75
N ILE A 35 -9.33 -21.44 5.39
CA ILE A 35 -7.90 -21.34 5.06
C ILE A 35 -7.17 -20.57 6.15
N ASP A 36 -6.04 -21.08 6.61
CA ASP A 36 -5.17 -20.37 7.53
C ASP A 36 -4.31 -19.38 6.75
N ARG A 37 -4.45 -18.09 7.09
CA ARG A 37 -3.71 -16.96 6.50
C ARG A 37 -2.78 -16.39 7.56
N THR A 38 -1.56 -16.14 7.21
CA THR A 38 -0.55 -15.58 8.12
C THR A 38 -0.51 -14.05 8.01
N TYR A 39 -0.23 -13.37 9.11
CA TYR A 39 0.07 -11.95 9.13
C TYR A 39 1.09 -11.65 10.23
N TRP A 40 1.84 -10.56 10.06
CA TRP A 40 2.74 -10.01 11.07
C TRP A 40 2.15 -8.72 11.62
N LEU A 41 2.21 -8.55 12.93
CA LEU A 41 1.64 -7.39 13.61
C LEU A 41 2.71 -6.71 14.46
N TYR A 42 2.78 -5.40 14.33
CA TYR A 42 3.55 -4.52 15.17
C TYR A 42 2.61 -3.61 15.97
N ILE A 43 2.81 -3.55 17.27
CA ILE A 43 2.08 -2.68 18.18
C ILE A 43 3.12 -1.93 19.03
N PRO A 44 3.21 -0.58 18.95
CA PRO A 44 4.05 0.21 19.84
C PRO A 44 3.72 -0.06 21.32
N GLU A 45 4.73 -0.05 22.20
CA GLU A 45 4.55 -0.37 23.63
C GLU A 45 3.55 0.58 24.32
N ASN A 46 3.54 1.85 23.94
CA ASN A 46 2.69 2.88 24.54
C ASN A 46 1.54 3.27 23.61
N LEU A 47 0.96 2.30 22.89
CA LEU A 47 -0.15 2.56 22.00
C LEU A 47 -1.40 3.01 22.79
N SER A 48 -1.99 4.14 22.41
CA SER A 48 -3.23 4.64 23.02
C SER A 48 -4.42 3.73 22.72
N GLU A 49 -5.44 3.77 23.57
CA GLU A 49 -6.75 3.17 23.24
C GLU A 49 -7.32 3.81 21.96
N TYR A 50 -7.99 2.98 21.17
CA TYR A 50 -8.56 3.39 19.89
C TYR A 50 -7.55 3.95 18.89
N ALA A 51 -6.28 3.52 19.00
CA ALA A 51 -5.24 3.91 18.07
C ALA A 51 -5.56 3.49 16.64
N PRO A 52 -4.98 4.18 15.65
CA PRO A 52 -5.13 3.81 14.24
C PRO A 52 -4.45 2.47 13.90
N LEU A 53 -4.90 1.86 12.81
CA LEU A 53 -4.30 0.68 12.19
C LEU A 53 -3.90 0.99 10.75
N VAL A 54 -2.66 0.72 10.39
CA VAL A 54 -2.21 0.73 8.98
C VAL A 54 -1.93 -0.69 8.53
N MET A 55 -2.59 -1.13 7.48
CA MET A 55 -2.30 -2.41 6.82
C MET A 55 -1.39 -2.16 5.62
N VAL A 56 -0.29 -2.92 5.52
CA VAL A 56 0.78 -2.72 4.53
C VAL A 56 0.92 -3.97 3.68
N LEU A 57 0.61 -3.87 2.39
CA LEU A 57 0.55 -5.00 1.47
C LEU A 57 1.84 -5.11 0.64
N HIS A 58 2.42 -6.32 0.60
CA HIS A 58 3.61 -6.61 -0.20
C HIS A 58 3.31 -6.69 -1.70
N GLY A 59 4.33 -6.55 -2.54
CA GLY A 59 4.25 -6.75 -3.98
C GLY A 59 4.20 -8.23 -4.39
N TYR A 60 4.07 -8.48 -5.69
CA TYR A 60 4.05 -9.83 -6.27
C TYR A 60 5.33 -10.61 -5.93
N GLY A 61 5.19 -11.81 -5.42
CA GLY A 61 6.30 -12.65 -4.96
C GLY A 61 6.87 -12.25 -3.61
N GLY A 62 6.36 -11.21 -2.97
CA GLY A 62 6.85 -10.68 -1.71
C GLY A 62 6.51 -11.56 -0.50
N LYS A 63 7.16 -11.26 0.61
CA LYS A 63 6.85 -11.80 1.93
C LYS A 63 6.40 -10.67 2.83
N ALA A 64 5.46 -10.94 3.71
CA ALA A 64 5.00 -9.99 4.70
C ALA A 64 6.00 -9.84 5.87
N GLU A 65 6.70 -10.93 6.19
CA GLU A 65 7.77 -10.90 7.21
C GLU A 65 8.87 -9.88 6.85
N GLY A 66 9.13 -8.95 7.74
CA GLY A 66 10.15 -7.90 7.54
C GLY A 66 9.85 -6.94 6.39
N TYR A 67 8.60 -6.91 5.92
CA TYR A 67 8.22 -6.04 4.81
C TYR A 67 8.09 -4.60 5.29
N GLN A 68 8.76 -3.68 4.58
CA GLN A 68 8.73 -2.23 4.80
C GLN A 68 8.97 -1.80 6.26
N PRO A 69 10.18 -2.04 6.80
CA PRO A 69 10.49 -1.74 8.21
C PRO A 69 10.38 -0.25 8.56
N GLU A 70 10.56 0.68 7.58
CA GLU A 70 10.39 2.11 7.81
C GLU A 70 8.98 2.50 8.25
N MET A 71 7.96 1.69 7.93
CA MET A 71 6.61 1.91 8.43
C MET A 71 6.52 1.66 9.95
N ILE A 72 7.36 0.79 10.50
CA ILE A 72 7.47 0.58 11.95
C ILE A 72 8.03 1.84 12.64
N ASN A 73 9.08 2.44 12.06
CA ASN A 73 9.66 3.68 12.58
C ASN A 73 8.63 4.83 12.55
N THR A 74 7.84 4.91 11.49
CA THR A 74 6.74 5.85 11.38
C THR A 74 5.65 5.56 12.42
N ALA A 75 5.32 4.29 12.67
CA ALA A 75 4.34 3.87 13.68
C ALA A 75 4.77 4.23 15.10
N GLU A 76 6.05 4.06 15.43
CA GLU A 76 6.62 4.49 16.72
C GLU A 76 6.53 5.99 16.90
N LYS A 77 6.82 6.74 15.86
CA LYS A 77 6.81 8.20 15.88
C LYS A 77 5.41 8.78 16.09
N TYR A 78 4.40 8.16 15.50
CA TYR A 78 3.05 8.73 15.42
C TYR A 78 1.97 7.96 16.19
N GLY A 79 2.27 6.80 16.75
CA GLY A 79 1.37 6.06 17.63
C GLY A 79 0.25 5.31 16.89
N PHE A 80 0.58 4.38 15.99
CA PHE A 80 -0.38 3.50 15.33
C PHE A 80 0.11 2.07 15.22
N ALA A 81 -0.81 1.10 15.12
CA ALA A 81 -0.47 -0.29 14.87
C ALA A 81 -0.22 -0.56 13.39
N VAL A 82 0.69 -1.49 13.06
CA VAL A 82 0.97 -1.90 11.68
C VAL A 82 0.72 -3.39 11.51
N CYS A 83 -0.08 -3.75 10.51
CA CYS A 83 -0.29 -5.13 10.11
C CYS A 83 0.28 -5.38 8.71
N TYR A 84 1.04 -6.45 8.57
CA TYR A 84 1.58 -6.96 7.30
C TYR A 84 0.93 -8.30 6.98
N PRO A 85 -0.20 -8.32 6.26
CA PRO A 85 -0.84 -9.58 5.87
C PRO A 85 -0.02 -10.29 4.78
N GLN A 86 -0.02 -11.63 4.79
CA GLN A 86 0.58 -12.43 3.73
C GLN A 86 -0.46 -12.73 2.64
N GLY A 87 -0.16 -12.33 1.42
CA GLY A 87 -0.89 -12.73 0.23
C GLY A 87 -0.82 -14.24 0.00
N ALA A 88 -1.88 -14.81 -0.55
CA ALA A 88 -1.92 -16.22 -0.89
C ALA A 88 -0.97 -16.53 -2.06
N LYS A 89 -0.70 -17.82 -2.29
CA LYS A 89 0.06 -18.23 -3.46
C LYS A 89 -0.84 -18.39 -4.69
N ASP A 90 -0.40 -17.90 -5.84
CA ASP A 90 -0.96 -18.34 -7.11
C ASP A 90 -0.56 -19.79 -7.42
N LYS A 91 -1.09 -20.36 -8.52
CA LYS A 91 -0.82 -21.76 -8.83
C LYS A 91 0.56 -21.96 -9.46
N ASN A 92 0.83 -21.25 -10.56
CA ASN A 92 2.01 -21.49 -11.40
C ASN A 92 2.86 -20.23 -11.63
N GLY A 93 2.48 -19.10 -11.06
CA GLY A 93 3.14 -17.82 -11.28
C GLY A 93 2.95 -17.28 -12.72
N LYS A 94 3.43 -16.07 -12.90
CA LYS A 94 3.48 -15.43 -14.22
C LYS A 94 4.40 -16.21 -15.14
N ASN A 95 3.94 -16.52 -16.35
CA ASN A 95 4.68 -17.28 -17.36
C ASN A 95 5.13 -18.69 -16.90
N GLY A 96 4.40 -19.32 -15.98
CA GLY A 96 4.74 -20.68 -15.50
C GLY A 96 6.02 -20.78 -14.66
N LYS A 97 6.50 -19.66 -14.11
CA LYS A 97 7.76 -19.58 -13.35
C LYS A 97 7.64 -20.07 -11.88
N GLY A 98 6.61 -20.82 -11.57
CA GLY A 98 6.35 -21.36 -10.25
C GLY A 98 5.52 -20.41 -9.37
N SER A 99 4.82 -21.01 -8.42
CA SER A 99 3.90 -20.35 -7.51
C SER A 99 4.54 -19.21 -6.72
N LYS A 100 3.87 -18.06 -6.63
CA LYS A 100 4.31 -16.84 -5.96
C LYS A 100 3.26 -16.33 -5.00
N ASN A 101 3.68 -15.75 -3.88
CA ASN A 101 2.80 -15.00 -3.01
C ASN A 101 2.24 -13.79 -3.77
N CYS A 102 0.94 -13.56 -3.70
CA CYS A 102 0.31 -12.45 -4.41
C CYS A 102 -1.05 -12.09 -3.81
N TRP A 103 -1.55 -10.96 -4.23
CA TRP A 103 -2.93 -10.54 -4.07
C TRP A 103 -3.69 -10.85 -5.35
N ASN A 104 -4.89 -11.38 -5.23
CA ASN A 104 -5.74 -11.67 -6.38
C ASN A 104 -6.39 -10.37 -6.88
N VAL A 105 -5.69 -9.69 -7.76
CA VAL A 105 -6.15 -8.46 -8.43
C VAL A 105 -6.67 -8.72 -9.84
N GLY A 106 -6.79 -10.00 -10.22
CA GLY A 106 -7.29 -10.42 -11.52
C GLY A 106 -6.32 -10.18 -12.66
N TYR A 107 -5.03 -10.39 -12.45
CA TYR A 107 -4.06 -10.49 -13.55
C TYR A 107 -4.50 -11.55 -14.57
N CYS A 108 -4.16 -11.38 -15.84
CA CYS A 108 -4.56 -12.32 -16.89
C CYS A 108 -4.19 -13.77 -16.53
N PHE A 109 -2.98 -14.03 -16.06
CA PHE A 109 -2.54 -15.37 -15.68
C PHE A 109 -3.22 -15.89 -14.39
N GLN A 110 -3.65 -15.02 -13.46
CA GLN A 110 -4.44 -15.42 -12.29
C GLN A 110 -5.83 -15.91 -12.73
N GLN A 111 -6.45 -15.23 -13.68
CA GLN A 111 -7.75 -15.61 -14.26
C GLN A 111 -7.63 -16.92 -15.05
N GLU A 112 -6.63 -17.05 -15.91
CA GLU A 112 -6.34 -18.25 -16.69
C GLU A 112 -6.09 -19.47 -15.78
N GLN A 113 -5.38 -19.28 -14.67
CA GLN A 113 -5.13 -20.33 -13.68
C GLN A 113 -6.33 -20.61 -12.77
N GLY A 114 -7.40 -19.84 -12.89
CA GLY A 114 -8.60 -19.96 -12.06
C GLY A 114 -8.31 -19.71 -10.57
N LEU A 115 -7.52 -18.68 -10.25
CA LEU A 115 -7.26 -18.27 -8.87
C LEU A 115 -8.57 -17.76 -8.24
N LYS A 116 -8.96 -18.34 -7.10
CA LYS A 116 -10.24 -18.07 -6.43
C LYS A 116 -10.08 -17.47 -5.04
N THR A 117 -8.87 -17.03 -4.66
CA THR A 117 -8.66 -16.39 -3.36
C THR A 117 -9.45 -15.09 -3.28
N ASP A 118 -10.23 -14.95 -2.20
CA ASP A 118 -11.01 -13.74 -1.91
C ASP A 118 -10.21 -12.85 -0.95
N ASP A 119 -9.20 -12.19 -1.51
CA ASP A 119 -8.34 -11.31 -0.71
C ASP A 119 -9.04 -10.03 -0.27
N VAL A 120 -10.07 -9.60 -0.99
CA VAL A 120 -10.92 -8.46 -0.60
C VAL A 120 -11.63 -8.75 0.71
N ASP A 121 -12.30 -9.89 0.81
CA ASP A 121 -12.99 -10.26 2.04
C ASP A 121 -12.01 -10.64 3.17
N PHE A 122 -10.88 -11.25 2.83
CA PHE A 122 -9.81 -11.54 3.80
C PHE A 122 -9.31 -10.27 4.48
N LEU A 123 -8.94 -9.22 3.72
CA LEU A 123 -8.43 -7.96 4.28
C LEU A 123 -9.48 -7.25 5.13
N CYS A 124 -10.74 -7.22 4.70
CA CYS A 124 -11.83 -6.67 5.51
C CYS A 124 -12.03 -7.45 6.82
N SER A 125 -11.98 -8.78 6.75
CA SER A 125 -12.18 -9.64 7.91
C SER A 125 -11.03 -9.55 8.91
N LEU A 126 -9.80 -9.50 8.40
CA LEU A 126 -8.59 -9.32 9.21
C LEU A 126 -8.58 -7.96 9.90
N ALA A 127 -8.93 -6.87 9.19
CA ALA A 127 -9.05 -5.54 9.78
C ALA A 127 -10.04 -5.54 10.97
N LYS A 128 -11.24 -6.10 10.79
CA LYS A 128 -12.24 -6.22 11.86
C LYS A 128 -11.75 -7.07 13.04
N HIS A 129 -11.03 -8.16 12.75
CA HIS A 129 -10.43 -8.99 13.79
C HIS A 129 -9.43 -8.19 14.64
N LEU A 130 -8.51 -7.48 14.00
CA LEU A 130 -7.50 -6.67 14.68
C LEU A 130 -8.11 -5.52 15.49
N GLN A 131 -9.09 -4.83 14.93
CA GLN A 131 -9.84 -3.77 15.62
C GLN A 131 -10.45 -4.29 16.92
N LYS A 132 -11.12 -5.44 16.85
CA LYS A 132 -11.74 -6.06 18.03
C LYS A 132 -10.74 -6.60 19.03
N THR A 133 -9.69 -7.28 18.56
CA THR A 133 -8.73 -7.98 19.44
C THR A 133 -7.79 -7.01 20.16
N HIS A 134 -7.46 -5.90 19.53
CA HIS A 134 -6.47 -4.93 20.05
C HIS A 134 -7.09 -3.57 20.41
N GLY A 135 -8.42 -3.43 20.39
CA GLY A 135 -9.10 -2.17 20.73
C GLY A 135 -8.78 -1.02 19.77
N LEU A 136 -8.46 -1.33 18.51
CA LEU A 136 -8.10 -0.32 17.50
C LEU A 136 -9.36 0.33 16.92
N LYS A 137 -9.26 1.61 16.52
CA LYS A 137 -10.41 2.35 16.02
C LYS A 137 -10.75 1.97 14.59
N LYS A 138 -11.97 1.49 14.38
CA LYS A 138 -12.46 1.05 13.06
C LYS A 138 -12.36 2.18 12.02
N GLU A 139 -12.78 3.38 12.37
CA GLU A 139 -12.79 4.56 11.51
C GLU A 139 -11.38 5.07 11.17
N ASN A 140 -10.35 4.62 11.90
CA ASN A 140 -8.95 5.00 11.73
C ASN A 140 -8.12 3.81 11.21
N THR A 141 -8.71 3.00 10.33
CA THR A 141 -8.02 1.90 9.66
C THR A 141 -7.71 2.28 8.22
N PHE A 142 -6.44 2.13 7.82
CA PHE A 142 -5.89 2.60 6.55
C PHE A 142 -5.20 1.48 5.79
N LEU A 143 -5.11 1.60 4.47
CA LEU A 143 -4.51 0.59 3.61
C LEU A 143 -3.45 1.20 2.69
N THR A 144 -2.26 0.61 2.69
CA THR A 144 -1.19 0.93 1.74
C THR A 144 -0.53 -0.36 1.24
N GLY A 145 0.19 -0.27 0.16
CA GLY A 145 0.92 -1.40 -0.40
C GLY A 145 1.61 -1.04 -1.70
N MET A 146 2.60 -1.84 -2.09
CA MET A 146 3.40 -1.56 -3.27
C MET A 146 3.12 -2.56 -4.39
N SER A 147 3.18 -2.08 -5.66
CA SER A 147 3.00 -2.91 -6.85
C SER A 147 1.70 -3.72 -6.75
N ASN A 148 1.71 -5.05 -6.80
CA ASN A 148 0.53 -5.90 -6.59
C ASN A 148 -0.25 -5.55 -5.30
N GLY A 149 0.42 -5.10 -4.23
CA GLY A 149 -0.23 -4.56 -3.02
C GLY A 149 -0.88 -3.20 -3.26
N GLY A 150 -0.29 -2.34 -4.09
CA GLY A 150 -0.86 -1.07 -4.52
C GLY A 150 -2.10 -1.27 -5.42
N GLU A 151 -2.04 -2.24 -6.32
CA GLU A 151 -3.19 -2.64 -7.15
C GLU A 151 -4.34 -3.18 -6.30
N MET A 152 -4.02 -3.91 -5.22
CA MET A 152 -5.00 -4.35 -4.26
C MET A 152 -5.62 -3.18 -3.50
N CYS A 153 -4.88 -2.09 -3.23
CA CYS A 153 -5.45 -0.86 -2.66
C CYS A 153 -6.51 -0.25 -3.58
N TYR A 154 -6.24 -0.14 -4.88
CA TYR A 154 -7.21 0.34 -5.87
C TYR A 154 -8.45 -0.56 -5.96
N LEU A 155 -8.25 -1.88 -6.00
CA LEU A 155 -9.35 -2.85 -6.05
C LEU A 155 -10.21 -2.78 -4.77
N MET A 156 -9.57 -2.66 -3.60
CA MET A 156 -10.27 -2.50 -2.32
C MET A 156 -11.08 -1.21 -2.28
N ALA A 157 -10.52 -0.09 -2.72
CA ALA A 157 -11.23 1.19 -2.79
C ALA A 157 -12.47 1.12 -3.71
N ALA A 158 -12.38 0.42 -4.82
CA ALA A 158 -13.49 0.24 -5.75
C ALA A 158 -14.59 -0.69 -5.21
N LEU A 159 -14.22 -1.79 -4.52
CA LEU A 159 -15.17 -2.82 -4.07
C LEU A 159 -15.66 -2.62 -2.64
N ARG A 160 -14.86 -2.01 -1.78
CA ARG A 160 -15.13 -1.82 -0.35
C ARG A 160 -14.69 -0.43 0.11
N PRO A 161 -15.24 0.65 -0.46
CA PRO A 161 -14.82 2.04 -0.17
C PRO A 161 -14.98 2.42 1.30
N ASP A 162 -15.82 1.72 2.07
CA ASP A 162 -16.07 1.94 3.50
C ASP A 162 -15.19 1.09 4.42
N ALA A 163 -14.33 0.22 3.87
CA ALA A 163 -13.53 -0.68 4.69
C ALA A 163 -12.32 0.03 5.34
N PHE A 164 -11.79 1.04 4.66
CA PHE A 164 -10.64 1.82 5.09
C PHE A 164 -10.93 3.31 4.95
N ALA A 165 -10.37 4.11 5.87
CA ALA A 165 -10.59 5.56 5.88
C ALA A 165 -9.86 6.28 4.74
N ALA A 166 -8.72 5.76 4.31
CA ALA A 166 -7.96 6.23 3.16
C ALA A 166 -7.06 5.12 2.60
N TYR A 167 -6.62 5.31 1.37
CA TYR A 167 -5.80 4.35 0.61
C TYR A 167 -4.55 5.03 0.07
N ALA A 168 -3.40 4.35 0.15
CA ALA A 168 -2.14 4.85 -0.39
C ALA A 168 -1.43 3.76 -1.21
N PRO A 169 -1.85 3.53 -2.47
CA PRO A 169 -1.08 2.68 -3.40
C PRO A 169 0.30 3.29 -3.69
N ILE A 170 1.32 2.42 -3.77
CA ILE A 170 2.69 2.76 -4.12
C ILE A 170 3.07 1.95 -5.36
N ALA A 171 3.44 2.57 -6.45
CA ALA A 171 3.69 1.93 -7.74
C ALA A 171 2.55 0.96 -8.13
N GLY A 172 1.31 1.34 -7.79
CA GLY A 172 0.09 0.57 -8.03
C GLY A 172 -0.46 0.79 -9.42
N LEU A 173 -1.27 -0.15 -9.89
CA LEU A 173 -1.94 -0.08 -11.18
C LEU A 173 -3.45 -0.24 -11.04
N THR A 174 -4.21 0.43 -11.88
CA THR A 174 -5.64 0.16 -12.05
C THR A 174 -5.84 -0.74 -13.26
N MET A 175 -6.17 -2.00 -13.00
CA MET A 175 -6.45 -2.97 -14.05
C MET A 175 -7.67 -2.56 -14.87
N GLU A 176 -7.57 -2.63 -16.18
CA GLU A 176 -8.65 -2.21 -17.09
C GLU A 176 -9.96 -2.97 -16.84
N TRP A 177 -9.85 -4.28 -16.55
CA TRP A 177 -11.03 -5.11 -16.26
C TRP A 177 -11.77 -4.64 -15.00
N SER A 178 -11.01 -4.24 -13.96
CA SER A 178 -11.60 -3.75 -12.70
C SER A 178 -12.25 -2.38 -12.89
N TYR A 179 -11.58 -1.48 -13.60
CA TYR A 179 -12.11 -0.16 -13.95
C TYR A 179 -13.40 -0.26 -14.76
N LYS A 180 -13.45 -1.10 -15.80
CA LYS A 180 -14.65 -1.32 -16.61
C LYS A 180 -15.80 -1.92 -15.83
N LYS A 181 -15.52 -2.78 -14.86
CA LYS A 181 -16.55 -3.49 -14.10
C LYS A 181 -16.98 -2.77 -12.82
N TYR A 182 -16.07 -2.08 -12.16
CA TYR A 182 -16.26 -1.53 -10.83
C TYR A 182 -15.84 -0.05 -10.77
N SER A 183 -16.27 0.76 -11.69
CA SER A 183 -16.03 2.22 -11.60
C SER A 183 -16.24 2.70 -10.16
N PRO A 184 -15.39 3.58 -9.63
CA PRO A 184 -15.55 4.11 -8.29
C PRO A 184 -16.99 4.57 -8.05
N LYS A 185 -17.58 4.19 -6.90
CA LYS A 185 -18.98 4.53 -6.56
C LYS A 185 -19.08 5.47 -5.36
N LYS A 186 -17.95 5.79 -4.79
CA LYS A 186 -17.84 6.65 -3.62
C LYS A 186 -16.48 7.33 -3.61
N ALA A 187 -16.49 8.61 -3.32
CA ALA A 187 -15.29 9.38 -3.04
C ALA A 187 -14.53 8.76 -1.86
N VAL A 188 -13.26 8.45 -2.05
CA VAL A 188 -12.35 8.00 -1.00
C VAL A 188 -11.04 8.76 -1.10
N PRO A 189 -10.42 9.12 0.04
CA PRO A 189 -9.09 9.70 0.04
C PRO A 189 -8.07 8.73 -0.57
N MET A 190 -7.31 9.19 -1.57
CA MET A 190 -6.37 8.38 -2.32
C MET A 190 -5.04 9.10 -2.50
N MET A 191 -3.93 8.39 -2.29
CA MET A 191 -2.58 8.91 -2.50
C MET A 191 -1.76 7.87 -3.29
N GLU A 192 -1.35 8.20 -4.52
CA GLU A 192 -0.43 7.36 -5.31
C GLU A 192 0.99 7.94 -5.26
N VAL A 193 1.98 7.06 -5.15
CA VAL A 193 3.40 7.38 -5.33
C VAL A 193 3.96 6.56 -6.46
N HIS A 194 4.43 7.17 -7.55
CA HIS A 194 4.82 6.44 -8.74
C HIS A 194 6.01 7.05 -9.47
N GLY A 195 6.89 6.20 -9.96
CA GLY A 195 8.04 6.59 -10.78
C GLY A 195 7.74 6.61 -12.27
N THR A 196 8.09 7.69 -12.98
CA THR A 196 7.80 7.82 -14.42
C THR A 196 8.63 6.88 -15.30
N ALA A 197 9.73 6.30 -14.80
CA ALA A 197 10.56 5.31 -15.49
C ALA A 197 10.30 3.86 -15.00
N ASP A 198 9.16 3.62 -14.33
CA ASP A 198 8.76 2.27 -13.96
C ASP A 198 8.48 1.41 -15.18
N LYS A 199 9.31 0.36 -15.38
CA LYS A 199 9.18 -0.57 -16.52
C LYS A 199 8.28 -1.78 -16.22
N THR A 200 7.88 -1.95 -14.96
CA THR A 200 7.01 -3.06 -14.51
C THR A 200 5.57 -2.61 -14.40
N SER A 201 5.33 -1.57 -13.60
CA SER A 201 4.08 -0.85 -13.48
C SER A 201 4.19 0.44 -14.28
N ARG A 202 4.01 0.35 -15.62
CA ARG A 202 4.32 1.47 -16.53
C ARG A 202 3.46 2.69 -16.23
N TRP A 203 4.09 3.85 -16.14
CA TRP A 203 3.43 5.14 -15.95
C TRP A 203 2.34 5.40 -17.01
N GLU A 204 2.64 5.09 -18.26
CA GLU A 204 1.74 5.28 -19.41
C GLU A 204 0.64 4.20 -19.53
N GLY A 205 0.64 3.22 -18.62
CA GLY A 205 -0.23 2.06 -18.71
C GLY A 205 0.28 1.00 -19.70
N ASP A 206 -0.54 -0.05 -19.87
CA ASP A 206 -0.26 -1.14 -20.82
C ASP A 206 -1.58 -1.70 -21.40
N PRO A 207 -2.27 -0.91 -22.24
CA PRO A 207 -3.56 -1.35 -22.77
C PRO A 207 -3.46 -2.53 -23.72
N GLN A 208 -2.27 -2.81 -24.29
CA GLN A 208 -2.00 -3.95 -25.15
C GLN A 208 -1.55 -5.21 -24.38
N ASN A 209 -1.38 -5.10 -23.05
CA ASN A 209 -0.89 -6.21 -22.22
C ASN A 209 0.46 -6.79 -22.68
N GLU A 210 1.38 -5.94 -23.12
CA GLU A 210 2.74 -6.35 -23.51
C GLU A 210 3.52 -6.94 -22.32
N GLY A 211 3.30 -6.37 -21.12
CA GLY A 211 3.88 -6.83 -19.87
C GLY A 211 3.31 -8.14 -19.35
N LYS A 212 2.24 -8.68 -19.93
CA LYS A 212 1.56 -9.94 -19.54
C LYS A 212 1.08 -9.96 -18.07
N TRP A 213 0.67 -8.80 -17.56
CA TRP A 213 -0.03 -8.68 -16.27
C TRP A 213 -1.57 -8.64 -16.46
N GLY A 214 -2.03 -8.28 -17.63
CA GLY A 214 -3.36 -7.84 -18.00
C GLY A 214 -3.30 -6.38 -18.43
N ALA A 215 -4.25 -5.92 -19.22
CA ALA A 215 -4.32 -4.52 -19.60
C ALA A 215 -4.61 -3.63 -18.39
N TYR A 216 -3.96 -2.47 -18.32
CA TYR A 216 -4.16 -1.47 -17.27
C TYR A 216 -4.01 -0.04 -17.81
N ILE A 217 -4.68 0.89 -17.15
CA ILE A 217 -4.69 2.31 -17.54
C ILE A 217 -3.45 3.03 -16.99
N SER A 218 -3.14 4.20 -17.54
CA SER A 218 -2.02 5.04 -17.08
C SER A 218 -2.24 5.54 -15.65
N VAL A 219 -1.14 5.84 -14.95
CA VAL A 219 -1.17 6.36 -13.59
C VAL A 219 -1.93 7.69 -13.50
N PRO A 220 -1.69 8.71 -14.37
CA PRO A 220 -2.46 9.95 -14.34
C PRO A 220 -3.95 9.74 -14.59
N MET A 221 -4.32 8.80 -15.47
CA MET A 221 -5.73 8.47 -15.71
C MET A 221 -6.36 7.83 -14.46
N ALA A 222 -5.69 6.89 -13.81
CA ALA A 222 -6.18 6.27 -12.59
C ALA A 222 -6.43 7.31 -11.50
N VAL A 223 -5.47 8.19 -11.24
CA VAL A 223 -5.59 9.28 -10.26
C VAL A 223 -6.72 10.24 -10.63
N GLY A 224 -6.80 10.62 -11.91
CA GLY A 224 -7.85 11.51 -12.42
C GLY A 224 -9.27 10.96 -12.25
N ILE A 225 -9.45 9.64 -12.36
CA ILE A 225 -10.75 8.97 -12.11
C ILE A 225 -11.16 9.14 -10.65
N TRP A 226 -10.26 8.92 -9.70
CA TRP A 226 -10.54 9.09 -8.27
C TRP A 226 -10.78 10.54 -7.90
N ALA A 227 -10.05 11.49 -8.50
CA ALA A 227 -10.28 12.92 -8.34
C ALA A 227 -11.65 13.36 -8.87
N ALA A 228 -12.07 12.82 -10.02
CA ALA A 228 -13.40 13.08 -10.60
C ALA A 228 -14.51 12.51 -9.72
N GLU A 229 -14.39 11.28 -9.21
CA GLU A 229 -15.35 10.67 -8.30
C GLU A 229 -15.44 11.45 -6.99
N ALA A 230 -14.31 11.94 -6.47
CA ALA A 230 -14.28 12.81 -5.30
C ALA A 230 -14.87 14.20 -5.58
N LYS A 231 -15.15 14.55 -6.84
CA LYS A 231 -15.59 15.89 -7.26
C LYS A 231 -14.60 16.99 -6.93
N CYS A 232 -13.30 16.67 -7.00
CA CYS A 232 -12.27 17.67 -6.80
C CYS A 232 -12.43 18.82 -7.81
N THR A 233 -12.30 20.07 -7.31
CA THR A 233 -12.61 21.27 -8.10
C THR A 233 -11.39 21.91 -8.73
N HIS A 234 -10.19 21.64 -8.18
CA HIS A 234 -8.93 22.19 -8.69
C HIS A 234 -7.75 21.30 -8.34
N THR A 235 -6.64 21.52 -9.03
CA THR A 235 -5.36 20.82 -8.79
C THR A 235 -4.28 21.84 -8.48
N GLU A 236 -3.54 21.59 -7.40
CA GLU A 236 -2.30 22.28 -7.08
C GLU A 236 -1.13 21.35 -7.36
N SER A 237 -0.05 21.89 -7.94
CA SER A 237 1.18 21.12 -8.18
C SER A 237 2.37 21.88 -7.58
N SER A 238 3.25 21.17 -6.91
CA SER A 238 4.46 21.73 -6.30
C SER A 238 5.62 20.75 -6.40
N GLU A 239 6.80 21.29 -6.66
CA GLU A 239 8.04 20.50 -6.58
C GLU A 239 8.44 20.33 -5.12
N LEU A 240 8.81 19.12 -4.72
CA LEU A 240 9.34 18.85 -3.40
C LEU A 240 10.86 19.07 -3.37
N PRO A 241 11.44 19.30 -2.19
CA PRO A 241 12.90 19.38 -2.05
C PRO A 241 13.59 18.14 -2.64
N LEU A 242 14.60 18.39 -3.49
CA LEU A 242 15.30 17.32 -4.19
C LEU A 242 16.08 16.45 -3.22
N MET A 243 15.82 15.14 -3.24
CA MET A 243 16.63 14.12 -2.58
C MET A 243 17.53 13.41 -3.60
N ARG A 244 16.99 12.44 -4.35
CA ARG A 244 17.69 11.75 -5.45
C ARG A 244 17.10 12.11 -6.81
N ASN A 245 15.81 11.91 -6.98
CA ASN A 245 15.05 12.30 -8.15
C ASN A 245 14.12 13.47 -7.81
N GLN A 246 13.77 14.29 -8.80
CA GLN A 246 12.74 15.32 -8.64
C GLN A 246 11.39 14.64 -8.35
N VAL A 247 10.69 15.14 -7.35
CA VAL A 247 9.33 14.72 -7.00
C VAL A 247 8.39 15.89 -7.20
N ILE A 248 7.32 15.67 -7.97
CA ILE A 248 6.23 16.64 -8.14
C ILE A 248 5.02 16.09 -7.39
N LEU A 249 4.51 16.87 -6.46
CA LEU A 249 3.27 16.57 -5.76
C LEU A 249 2.09 17.25 -6.47
N HIS A 250 1.18 16.46 -7.01
CA HIS A 250 -0.10 16.92 -7.51
C HIS A 250 -1.19 16.64 -6.48
N ARG A 251 -1.92 17.68 -6.07
CA ARG A 251 -3.01 17.60 -5.11
C ARG A 251 -4.31 18.00 -5.78
N HIS A 252 -5.22 17.06 -5.92
CA HIS A 252 -6.59 17.32 -6.37
C HIS A 252 -7.44 17.63 -5.15
N LEU A 253 -7.94 18.85 -5.06
CA LEU A 253 -8.54 19.46 -3.88
C LEU A 253 -10.00 19.86 -4.11
N GLY A 254 -10.70 20.22 -3.01
CA GLY A 254 -12.09 20.67 -3.06
C GLY A 254 -13.08 19.56 -3.31
N GLY A 255 -12.72 18.34 -2.98
CA GLY A 255 -13.61 17.18 -3.09
C GLY A 255 -14.77 17.21 -2.10
N THR A 256 -15.71 16.26 -2.25
CA THR A 256 -16.80 16.08 -1.28
C THR A 256 -16.25 15.72 0.10
N PRO A 257 -16.94 16.05 1.20
CA PRO A 257 -16.51 15.64 2.55
C PRO A 257 -16.37 14.11 2.67
N ALA A 258 -15.33 13.63 3.32
CA ALA A 258 -15.10 12.20 3.55
C ALA A 258 -16.19 11.57 4.46
N TRP A 259 -16.77 12.39 5.34
CA TRP A 259 -17.95 12.09 6.15
C TRP A 259 -18.65 13.41 6.49
N GLU A 260 -19.83 13.35 7.12
CA GLU A 260 -20.55 14.54 7.54
C GLU A 260 -19.71 15.41 8.46
N ASN A 261 -19.49 16.66 8.07
CA ASN A 261 -18.61 17.63 8.72
C ASN A 261 -17.12 17.20 8.81
N GLY A 262 -16.71 16.24 8.01
CA GLY A 262 -15.31 15.79 7.88
C GLY A 262 -14.49 16.63 6.90
N PRO A 263 -13.19 16.35 6.78
CA PRO A 263 -12.36 16.99 5.78
C PRO A 263 -12.81 16.64 4.37
N ALA A 264 -12.56 17.54 3.43
CA ALA A 264 -12.77 17.25 2.02
C ALA A 264 -11.87 16.08 1.58
N VAL A 265 -12.39 15.22 0.72
CA VAL A 265 -11.59 14.19 0.10
C VAL A 265 -10.55 14.85 -0.80
N GLU A 266 -9.32 14.46 -0.63
CA GLU A 266 -8.18 14.85 -1.45
C GLU A 266 -7.64 13.61 -2.17
N VAL A 267 -7.23 13.79 -3.44
CA VAL A 267 -6.52 12.76 -4.20
C VAL A 267 -5.14 13.31 -4.54
N ARG A 268 -4.09 12.56 -4.18
CA ARG A 268 -2.69 12.96 -4.39
C ARG A 268 -1.98 12.04 -5.36
N LEU A 269 -1.06 12.63 -6.12
CA LEU A 269 -0.06 11.90 -6.90
C LEU A 269 1.32 12.48 -6.59
N TYR A 270 2.22 11.64 -6.12
CA TYR A 270 3.65 11.92 -6.05
C TYR A 270 4.30 11.34 -7.30
N GLU A 271 4.55 12.21 -8.27
CA GLU A 271 5.23 11.87 -9.51
C GLU A 271 6.75 11.94 -9.31
N ILE A 272 7.45 10.81 -9.41
CA ILE A 272 8.90 10.74 -9.24
C ILE A 272 9.54 10.66 -10.62
N ILE A 273 10.12 11.78 -11.07
CA ILE A 273 10.71 11.90 -12.40
C ILE A 273 11.90 10.96 -12.54
N GLY A 274 11.84 10.02 -13.49
CA GLY A 274 12.86 8.99 -13.67
C GLY A 274 12.90 7.92 -12.58
N GLY A 275 11.95 7.94 -11.64
CA GLY A 275 11.82 6.93 -10.60
C GLY A 275 11.49 5.54 -11.15
N THR A 276 12.01 4.50 -10.48
CA THR A 276 11.77 3.08 -10.79
C THR A 276 10.83 2.45 -9.76
N PRO A 277 10.31 1.20 -10.00
CA PRO A 277 9.37 0.57 -9.07
C PRO A 277 9.98 0.38 -7.68
N SER A 278 9.48 1.13 -6.71
CA SER A 278 9.96 1.05 -5.32
C SER A 278 9.05 1.84 -4.37
N TRP A 279 9.28 1.72 -3.07
CA TRP A 279 8.72 2.63 -2.06
C TRP A 279 9.27 4.06 -2.14
N ALA A 280 10.17 4.34 -3.08
CA ALA A 280 10.77 5.63 -3.33
C ALA A 280 11.50 6.28 -2.12
N LEU A 281 11.93 5.49 -1.14
CA LEU A 281 12.53 5.98 0.12
C LEU A 281 13.79 6.84 -0.07
N LYS A 282 14.43 6.76 -1.23
CA LYS A 282 15.59 7.60 -1.60
C LYS A 282 15.18 8.93 -2.23
N ASP A 283 13.92 9.05 -2.61
CA ASP A 283 13.36 10.20 -3.31
C ASP A 283 12.37 10.97 -2.42
N LEU A 284 11.74 10.27 -1.47
CA LEU A 284 10.68 10.77 -0.61
C LEU A 284 10.70 10.00 0.72
N ALA A 285 10.40 10.66 1.83
CA ALA A 285 10.10 9.99 3.10
C ALA A 285 8.70 9.33 3.04
N THR A 286 8.55 8.34 2.16
CA THR A 286 7.24 7.82 1.71
C THR A 286 6.37 7.34 2.86
N CYS A 287 6.91 6.65 3.87
CA CYS A 287 6.11 6.17 4.99
C CYS A 287 5.57 7.33 5.84
N ASP A 288 6.37 8.38 6.07
CA ASP A 288 5.93 9.59 6.76
C ASP A 288 4.88 10.36 5.93
N GLU A 289 5.04 10.45 4.61
CA GLU A 289 4.06 11.11 3.73
C GLU A 289 2.74 10.33 3.67
N VAL A 290 2.80 9.00 3.63
CA VAL A 290 1.61 8.13 3.75
C VAL A 290 0.89 8.41 5.06
N TRP A 291 1.61 8.46 6.17
CA TRP A 291 0.99 8.75 7.46
C TRP A 291 0.43 10.18 7.55
N LYS A 292 1.18 11.20 7.09
CA LYS A 292 0.67 12.58 7.04
C LYS A 292 -0.61 12.69 6.23
N PHE A 293 -0.72 11.96 5.13
CA PHE A 293 -1.95 11.88 4.36
C PHE A 293 -3.07 11.17 5.12
N PHE A 294 -2.82 10.02 5.71
CA PHE A 294 -3.81 9.28 6.49
C PHE A 294 -4.31 10.05 7.71
N SER A 295 -3.43 10.79 8.38
CA SER A 295 -3.76 11.56 9.58
C SER A 295 -4.79 12.68 9.34
N ILE A 296 -4.95 13.15 8.10
CA ILE A 296 -6.02 14.09 7.72
C ILE A 296 -7.41 13.46 7.98
N TYR A 297 -7.51 12.15 7.86
CA TYR A 297 -8.76 11.38 7.92
C TYR A 297 -8.94 10.60 9.21
N LEU A 298 -8.26 11.01 10.29
CA LEU A 298 -8.52 10.51 11.64
C LEU A 298 -9.85 11.06 12.19
N ARG A 299 -10.59 10.20 12.91
CA ARG A 299 -11.86 10.55 13.56
C ARG A 299 -11.75 10.41 15.07
#